data_4ec2b653577c98a0f7360c241a741bb9
#
_entry.id   4ec2b653577c98a0f7360c241a741bb9
#
_cell.length_a   1.000
_cell.length_b   1.000
_cell.length_c   1.000
_cell.angle_alpha   90.00
_cell.angle_beta   90.00
_cell.angle_gamma   90.00
#
_symmetry.space_group_name_H-M   'P 1'
#
loop_
_entity.id
_entity.type
_entity.pdbx_description
1 polymer ?
#
loop_
_entity_poly.entity_id
_entity_poly.type
_entity_poly.pdbx_seq_one_letter_code
_entity_poly.pdbx_strand_id
1 'polypeptide(L)'
;MTANPQSTLLSPLQTARQLAAEFAVTAVERDERGGTPKAERDALRDSGLLALSIPTRYGGLGATWSETLQVVREFAKVDSSIAHVFGFHHLMLATVRLFSRPEQWQPWFEQTARQNWFWGNALNPLDTRTVVKDFGGWREFSGKKSFCSGASDSQMLIASAVDESAGGKLLIAAIPSGRSGITLHDDWNNIGQRQTDSGSATFERVRVEESELLLDPGPLSTPFACLRPLIAQLTFTHMFLGIAEGAFEEARQYTLSETRLWHKSAARNVREDPYVLAHYGEFWVALEGIRLLVERAAALLDEAWAQGPNLTAEERGHLATAIATAKVAASRQGLDICSRLFEVTGARSTHASLRLDRHWRNLRTQTLHDPLDYKLHELGDWALNQALPVPTFYS
;
A
#
# COMPACT_ATOMS: atom_id res chain seq x y z
N MET A 1 -36.37 -2.18 34.80
CA MET A 1 -35.84 -2.69 33.55
C MET A 1 -34.77 -1.73 33.09
N THR A 2 -33.54 -1.99 33.44
CA THR A 2 -32.37 -1.19 33.03
C THR A 2 -31.90 -1.75 31.67
N ALA A 3 -32.03 -0.95 30.62
CA ALA A 3 -31.49 -1.26 29.30
C ALA A 3 -29.97 -1.37 29.42
N ASN A 4 -29.47 -2.54 29.09
CA ASN A 4 -28.03 -2.82 28.94
C ASN A 4 -27.54 -2.00 27.73
N PRO A 5 -26.55 -1.11 27.83
CA PRO A 5 -25.99 -0.48 26.67
C PRO A 5 -25.16 -1.55 25.93
N GLN A 6 -25.72 -2.13 24.86
CA GLN A 6 -24.94 -2.85 23.89
C GLN A 6 -23.87 -1.86 23.37
N SER A 7 -22.62 -2.07 23.76
CA SER A 7 -21.49 -1.40 23.11
C SER A 7 -21.53 -1.87 21.65
N THR A 8 -21.99 -0.99 20.77
CA THR A 8 -22.02 -1.23 19.33
C THR A 8 -20.55 -1.33 18.89
N LEU A 9 -20.06 -2.53 18.64
CA LEU A 9 -18.72 -2.73 18.08
C LEU A 9 -18.66 -1.93 16.76
N LEU A 10 -17.67 -1.05 16.64
CA LEU A 10 -17.46 -0.27 15.43
C LEU A 10 -17.15 -1.21 14.27
N SER A 11 -17.62 -0.87 13.07
CA SER A 11 -17.18 -1.58 11.86
C SER A 11 -15.69 -1.31 11.61
N PRO A 12 -14.97 -2.19 10.89
CA PRO A 12 -13.56 -1.97 10.55
C PRO A 12 -13.30 -0.60 9.93
N LEU A 13 -14.18 -0.14 9.05
CA LEU A 13 -14.07 1.18 8.42
C LEU A 13 -14.29 2.33 9.42
N GLN A 14 -15.19 2.17 10.37
CA GLN A 14 -15.39 3.18 11.44
C GLN A 14 -14.17 3.23 12.36
N THR A 15 -13.61 2.08 12.74
CA THR A 15 -12.35 2.00 13.49
C THR A 15 -11.21 2.67 12.74
N ALA A 16 -11.08 2.41 11.43
CA ALA A 16 -10.07 3.04 10.60
C ALA A 16 -10.21 4.57 10.54
N ARG A 17 -11.44 5.10 10.43
CA ARG A 17 -11.69 6.55 10.43
C ARG A 17 -11.36 7.19 11.78
N GLN A 18 -11.63 6.51 12.86
CA GLN A 18 -11.25 6.99 14.20
C GLN A 18 -9.72 7.08 14.33
N LEU A 19 -9.01 6.00 13.99
CA LEU A 19 -7.54 6.00 13.99
C LEU A 19 -6.96 7.04 13.02
N ALA A 20 -7.54 7.20 11.82
CA ALA A 20 -7.10 8.22 10.89
C ALA A 20 -7.23 9.64 11.49
N ALA A 21 -8.30 9.92 12.21
CA ALA A 21 -8.46 11.21 12.91
C ALA A 21 -7.39 11.41 14.00
N GLU A 22 -7.04 10.36 14.74
CA GLU A 22 -5.96 10.38 15.73
C GLU A 22 -4.60 10.60 15.05
N PHE A 23 -4.31 9.89 13.97
CA PHE A 23 -3.06 9.99 13.21
C PHE A 23 -2.89 11.35 12.53
N ALA A 24 -3.98 12.00 12.14
CA ALA A 24 -3.95 13.33 11.55
C ALA A 24 -3.33 14.38 12.48
N VAL A 25 -3.52 14.25 13.80
CA VAL A 25 -3.04 15.21 14.81
C VAL A 25 -1.52 15.40 14.76
N THR A 26 -0.77 14.33 14.48
CA THR A 26 0.71 14.33 14.47
C THR A 26 1.32 14.12 13.09
N ALA A 27 0.51 14.02 12.03
CA ALA A 27 0.98 13.67 10.69
C ALA A 27 2.04 14.63 10.13
N VAL A 28 1.87 15.93 10.37
CA VAL A 28 2.81 16.99 9.94
C VAL A 28 4.16 16.83 10.66
N GLU A 29 4.14 16.68 11.99
CA GLU A 29 5.34 16.48 12.80
C GLU A 29 6.05 15.18 12.42
N ARG A 30 5.31 14.10 12.20
CA ARG A 30 5.85 12.81 11.82
C ARG A 30 6.47 12.84 10.42
N ASP A 31 5.87 13.55 9.46
CA ASP A 31 6.47 13.75 8.13
C ASP A 31 7.80 14.54 8.25
N GLU A 32 7.91 15.49 9.18
CA GLU A 32 9.16 16.21 9.43
C GLU A 32 10.22 15.31 10.05
N ARG A 33 9.86 14.57 11.09
CA ARG A 33 10.77 13.73 11.87
C ARG A 33 11.28 12.53 11.06
N GLY A 34 10.40 11.83 10.32
CA GLY A 34 10.72 10.52 9.71
C GLY A 34 10.84 9.41 10.77
N GLY A 35 11.59 8.35 10.45
CA GLY A 35 11.79 7.20 11.32
C GLY A 35 10.58 6.26 11.39
N THR A 36 10.56 5.37 12.41
CA THR A 36 9.50 4.37 12.60
C THR A 36 8.28 4.99 13.29
N PRO A 37 7.06 4.84 12.75
CA PRO A 37 5.81 5.31 13.37
C PRO A 37 5.32 4.32 14.43
N LYS A 38 6.10 4.14 15.50
CA LYS A 38 5.88 3.06 16.48
C LYS A 38 4.52 3.17 17.19
N ALA A 39 4.14 4.37 17.61
CA ALA A 39 2.87 4.59 18.32
C ALA A 39 1.66 4.26 17.43
N GLU A 40 1.71 4.68 16.17
CA GLU A 40 0.65 4.42 15.19
C GLU A 40 0.57 2.93 14.84
N ARG A 41 1.72 2.25 14.74
CA ARG A 41 1.76 0.80 14.52
C ARG A 41 1.23 0.02 15.72
N ASP A 42 1.47 0.48 16.95
CA ASP A 42 0.88 -0.12 18.14
C ASP A 42 -0.63 0.09 18.19
N ALA A 43 -1.11 1.29 17.86
CA ALA A 43 -2.55 1.55 17.72
C ALA A 43 -3.22 0.65 16.66
N LEU A 44 -2.53 0.38 15.54
CA LEU A 44 -3.01 -0.60 14.55
C LEU A 44 -3.09 -2.02 15.11
N ARG A 45 -2.11 -2.45 15.95
CA ARG A 45 -2.17 -3.77 16.63
C ARG A 45 -3.36 -3.84 17.58
N ASP A 46 -3.53 -2.81 18.39
CA ASP A 46 -4.59 -2.76 19.41
C ASP A 46 -6.00 -2.68 18.79
N SER A 47 -6.11 -2.14 17.59
CA SER A 47 -7.40 -2.02 16.87
C SER A 47 -7.95 -3.34 16.32
N GLY A 48 -7.11 -4.38 16.20
CA GLY A 48 -7.44 -5.64 15.53
C GLY A 48 -7.46 -5.57 14.00
N LEU A 49 -7.19 -4.40 13.39
CA LEU A 49 -7.22 -4.25 11.93
C LEU A 49 -6.11 -5.02 11.20
N LEU A 50 -5.06 -5.47 11.90
CA LEU A 50 -4.05 -6.35 11.30
C LEU A 50 -4.61 -7.74 10.92
N ALA A 51 -5.75 -8.14 11.49
CA ALA A 51 -6.44 -9.37 11.12
C ALA A 51 -7.55 -9.15 10.07
N LEU A 52 -7.67 -7.95 9.47
CA LEU A 52 -8.79 -7.53 8.63
C LEU A 52 -9.03 -8.48 7.45
N SER A 53 -8.01 -8.78 6.64
CA SER A 53 -8.10 -9.66 5.46
C SER A 53 -8.02 -11.16 5.77
N ILE A 54 -7.76 -11.54 7.03
CA ILE A 54 -7.70 -12.94 7.46
C ILE A 54 -9.13 -13.49 7.57
N PRO A 55 -9.44 -14.64 6.94
CA PRO A 55 -10.77 -15.24 7.06
C PRO A 55 -11.17 -15.53 8.51
N THR A 56 -12.46 -15.42 8.84
CA THR A 56 -13.00 -15.59 10.20
C THR A 56 -12.68 -16.96 10.80
N ARG A 57 -12.62 -18.02 9.99
CA ARG A 57 -12.24 -19.38 10.43
C ARG A 57 -10.80 -19.47 10.98
N TYR A 58 -9.96 -18.50 10.71
CA TYR A 58 -8.58 -18.37 11.24
C TYR A 58 -8.45 -17.25 12.26
N GLY A 59 -9.56 -16.76 12.81
CA GLY A 59 -9.60 -15.73 13.85
C GLY A 59 -9.54 -14.30 13.34
N GLY A 60 -9.60 -14.06 12.03
CA GLY A 60 -9.61 -12.73 11.43
C GLY A 60 -11.00 -12.13 11.28
N LEU A 61 -11.08 -10.95 10.65
CA LEU A 61 -12.33 -10.23 10.42
C LEU A 61 -13.02 -10.62 9.10
N GLY A 62 -12.32 -11.29 8.19
CA GLY A 62 -12.88 -11.84 6.95
C GLY A 62 -13.27 -10.77 5.92
N ALA A 63 -12.68 -9.58 5.98
CA ALA A 63 -12.97 -8.51 5.04
C ALA A 63 -12.54 -8.86 3.61
N THR A 64 -13.26 -8.35 2.63
CA THR A 64 -12.91 -8.40 1.22
C THR A 64 -11.71 -7.51 0.91
N TRP A 65 -11.15 -7.62 -0.30
CA TRP A 65 -10.10 -6.69 -0.74
C TRP A 65 -10.64 -5.27 -0.89
N SER A 66 -11.86 -5.09 -1.39
CA SER A 66 -12.49 -3.77 -1.46
C SER A 66 -12.57 -3.10 -0.09
N GLU A 67 -13.01 -3.82 0.95
CA GLU A 67 -13.08 -3.30 2.33
C GLU A 67 -11.68 -3.03 2.91
N THR A 68 -10.72 -3.93 2.70
CA THR A 68 -9.34 -3.77 3.18
C THR A 68 -8.68 -2.55 2.55
N LEU A 69 -8.87 -2.36 1.25
CA LEU A 69 -8.30 -1.23 0.50
C LEU A 69 -9.01 0.10 0.79
N GLN A 70 -10.29 0.08 1.16
CA GLN A 70 -10.95 1.27 1.70
C GLN A 70 -10.29 1.75 3.00
N VAL A 71 -9.87 0.84 3.89
CA VAL A 71 -9.12 1.20 5.11
C VAL A 71 -7.76 1.81 4.74
N VAL A 72 -7.03 1.24 3.77
CA VAL A 72 -5.79 1.83 3.24
C VAL A 72 -6.03 3.26 2.75
N ARG A 73 -7.12 3.50 2.01
CA ARG A 73 -7.50 4.84 1.51
C ARG A 73 -7.80 5.82 2.64
N GLU A 74 -8.52 5.40 3.70
CA GLU A 74 -8.82 6.27 4.84
C GLU A 74 -7.53 6.72 5.56
N PHE A 75 -6.58 5.82 5.78
CA PHE A 75 -5.28 6.20 6.34
C PHE A 75 -4.49 7.11 5.40
N ALA A 76 -4.52 6.85 4.08
CA ALA A 76 -3.76 7.63 3.10
C ALA A 76 -4.22 9.09 2.99
N LYS A 77 -5.47 9.41 3.36
CA LYS A 77 -5.99 10.78 3.41
C LYS A 77 -5.20 11.66 4.39
N VAL A 78 -4.71 11.08 5.46
CA VAL A 78 -4.03 11.80 6.55
C VAL A 78 -2.55 11.48 6.64
N ASP A 79 -2.19 10.21 6.45
CA ASP A 79 -0.82 9.71 6.51
C ASP A 79 -0.60 8.51 5.59
N SER A 80 -0.02 8.77 4.46
CA SER A 80 0.23 7.74 3.45
C SER A 80 1.35 6.76 3.84
N SER A 81 2.25 7.12 4.76
CA SER A 81 3.25 6.18 5.27
C SER A 81 2.59 5.07 6.10
N ILE A 82 1.64 5.44 6.96
CA ILE A 82 0.84 4.45 7.72
C ILE A 82 0.00 3.60 6.78
N ALA A 83 -0.66 4.22 5.79
CA ALA A 83 -1.41 3.50 4.77
C ALA A 83 -0.54 2.47 4.03
N HIS A 84 0.71 2.83 3.73
CA HIS A 84 1.67 1.93 3.07
C HIS A 84 2.01 0.71 3.94
N VAL A 85 2.46 0.93 5.17
CA VAL A 85 2.84 -0.20 6.05
C VAL A 85 1.66 -1.09 6.38
N PHE A 86 0.46 -0.52 6.55
CA PHE A 86 -0.78 -1.28 6.74
C PHE A 86 -1.16 -2.09 5.49
N GLY A 87 -1.19 -1.47 4.32
CA GLY A 87 -1.52 -2.14 3.06
C GLY A 87 -0.52 -3.24 2.70
N PHE A 88 0.77 -3.00 2.95
CA PHE A 88 1.81 -3.99 2.72
C PHE A 88 1.76 -5.16 3.70
N HIS A 89 1.36 -4.93 4.95
CA HIS A 89 1.08 -6.04 5.88
C HIS A 89 0.05 -7.02 5.27
N HIS A 90 -1.07 -6.53 4.76
CA HIS A 90 -2.09 -7.37 4.11
C HIS A 90 -1.60 -7.98 2.79
N LEU A 91 -0.74 -7.28 2.04
CA LEU A 91 -0.07 -7.83 0.86
C LEU A 91 0.86 -9.00 1.22
N MET A 92 1.58 -8.94 2.36
CA MET A 92 2.42 -10.05 2.81
C MET A 92 1.58 -11.26 3.23
N LEU A 93 0.45 -11.05 3.89
CA LEU A 93 -0.53 -12.13 4.15
C LEU A 93 -1.07 -12.75 2.85
N ALA A 94 -1.42 -11.93 1.87
CA ALA A 94 -1.80 -12.44 0.55
C ALA A 94 -0.66 -13.23 -0.11
N THR A 95 0.58 -12.76 0.03
CA THR A 95 1.75 -13.42 -0.56
C THR A 95 1.91 -14.85 -0.06
N VAL A 96 1.81 -15.08 1.25
CA VAL A 96 1.92 -16.45 1.79
C VAL A 96 0.77 -17.33 1.31
N ARG A 97 -0.47 -16.83 1.24
CA ARG A 97 -1.61 -17.60 0.74
C ARG A 97 -1.50 -17.93 -0.76
N LEU A 98 -0.97 -17.00 -1.56
CA LEU A 98 -0.88 -17.14 -3.02
C LEU A 98 0.28 -18.01 -3.47
N PHE A 99 1.36 -18.11 -2.66
CA PHE A 99 2.58 -18.77 -3.06
C PHE A 99 2.88 -20.05 -2.30
N SER A 100 2.07 -20.43 -1.30
CA SER A 100 2.28 -21.64 -0.50
C SER A 100 1.01 -22.45 -0.29
N ARG A 101 1.21 -23.69 0.16
CA ARG A 101 0.10 -24.63 0.45
C ARG A 101 -0.66 -24.24 1.72
N PRO A 102 -1.92 -24.66 1.85
CA PRO A 102 -2.72 -24.38 3.03
C PRO A 102 -2.04 -24.73 4.36
N GLU A 103 -1.33 -25.87 4.42
CA GLU A 103 -0.66 -26.36 5.63
C GLU A 103 0.47 -25.41 6.09
N GLN A 104 1.01 -24.57 5.17
CA GLN A 104 2.03 -23.58 5.49
C GLN A 104 1.41 -22.24 5.93
N TRP A 105 0.45 -21.69 5.14
CA TRP A 105 -0.05 -20.34 5.44
C TRP A 105 -1.13 -20.28 6.53
N GLN A 106 -1.92 -21.36 6.74
CA GLN A 106 -3.00 -21.37 7.75
C GLN A 106 -2.47 -21.09 9.17
N PRO A 107 -1.42 -21.76 9.66
CA PRO A 107 -0.85 -21.46 10.98
C PRO A 107 -0.35 -20.03 11.12
N TRP A 108 0.20 -19.41 10.05
CA TRP A 108 0.63 -18.01 10.07
C TRP A 108 -0.57 -17.05 10.20
N PHE A 109 -1.68 -17.35 9.54
CA PHE A 109 -2.91 -16.55 9.67
C PHE A 109 -3.45 -16.61 11.09
N GLU A 110 -3.57 -17.81 11.67
CA GLU A 110 -4.04 -18.01 13.05
C GLU A 110 -3.15 -17.29 14.07
N GLN A 111 -1.83 -17.38 13.91
CA GLN A 111 -0.90 -16.72 14.80
C GLN A 111 -0.94 -15.19 14.63
N THR A 112 -1.04 -14.70 13.40
CA THR A 112 -1.18 -13.28 13.12
C THR A 112 -2.44 -12.70 13.77
N ALA A 113 -3.59 -13.37 13.62
CA ALA A 113 -4.84 -12.93 14.23
C ALA A 113 -4.80 -12.96 15.77
N ARG A 114 -4.18 -14.01 16.35
CA ARG A 114 -4.12 -14.20 17.81
C ARG A 114 -3.13 -13.26 18.51
N GLN A 115 -2.01 -12.94 17.84
CA GLN A 115 -0.87 -12.23 18.45
C GLN A 115 -0.67 -10.83 17.86
N ASN A 116 -1.55 -10.38 16.96
CA ASN A 116 -1.44 -9.09 16.29
C ASN A 116 -0.07 -8.88 15.60
N TRP A 117 0.44 -9.93 14.92
CA TRP A 117 1.71 -9.84 14.22
C TRP A 117 1.65 -8.84 13.07
N PHE A 118 2.69 -8.06 12.97
CA PHE A 118 2.94 -7.23 11.80
C PHE A 118 3.86 -7.96 10.82
N TRP A 119 3.55 -7.89 9.52
CA TRP A 119 4.35 -8.47 8.46
C TRP A 119 5.09 -7.39 7.69
N GLY A 120 6.42 -7.52 7.62
CA GLY A 120 7.30 -6.64 6.85
C GLY A 120 7.69 -7.24 5.50
N ASN A 121 8.12 -6.38 4.61
CA ASN A 121 8.54 -6.75 3.26
C ASN A 121 10.06 -6.64 3.12
N ALA A 122 10.71 -7.73 2.70
CA ALA A 122 12.08 -7.77 2.20
C ALA A 122 12.14 -8.49 0.84
N LEU A 123 11.00 -8.50 0.13
CA LEU A 123 10.86 -9.03 -1.21
C LEU A 123 11.02 -7.88 -2.21
N ASN A 124 12.18 -7.79 -2.83
CA ASN A 124 12.44 -6.93 -3.98
C ASN A 124 13.03 -7.81 -5.10
N PRO A 125 12.24 -8.16 -6.12
CA PRO A 125 12.69 -9.11 -7.16
C PRO A 125 13.80 -8.56 -8.04
N LEU A 126 13.94 -7.23 -8.14
CA LEU A 126 15.03 -6.58 -8.90
C LEU A 126 16.33 -6.42 -8.09
N ASP A 127 16.27 -6.59 -6.78
CA ASP A 127 17.46 -6.55 -5.93
C ASP A 127 18.04 -7.97 -5.76
N THR A 128 19.02 -8.31 -6.60
CA THR A 128 19.63 -9.64 -6.67
C THR A 128 20.83 -9.83 -5.73
N ARG A 129 21.14 -8.85 -4.85
CA ARG A 129 22.31 -8.88 -3.97
C ARG A 129 22.22 -9.89 -2.83
N THR A 130 21.04 -10.44 -2.54
CA THR A 130 20.89 -11.54 -1.60
C THR A 130 20.87 -12.86 -2.38
N VAL A 131 21.79 -13.75 -2.03
CA VAL A 131 21.97 -15.04 -2.70
C VAL A 131 21.64 -16.20 -1.78
N VAL A 132 21.33 -17.34 -2.40
CA VAL A 132 21.01 -18.60 -1.73
C VAL A 132 22.20 -19.53 -1.79
N LYS A 133 22.45 -20.27 -0.68
CA LYS A 133 23.26 -21.46 -0.66
C LYS A 133 22.42 -22.65 -0.16
N ASP A 134 22.44 -23.75 -0.91
CA ASP A 134 21.69 -24.97 -0.58
C ASP A 134 22.50 -25.88 0.33
N PHE A 135 21.88 -26.37 1.43
CA PHE A 135 22.46 -27.32 2.37
C PHE A 135 21.66 -28.65 2.46
N GLY A 136 20.80 -28.91 1.49
CA GLY A 136 20.04 -30.16 1.35
C GLY A 136 18.71 -30.20 2.09
N GLY A 137 18.55 -29.72 3.28
CA GLY A 137 17.28 -29.67 4.04
C GLY A 137 16.88 -28.27 4.47
N TRP A 138 17.73 -27.31 4.17
CA TRP A 138 17.55 -25.89 4.47
C TRP A 138 18.36 -25.03 3.50
N ARG A 139 18.04 -23.73 3.47
CA ARG A 139 18.74 -22.74 2.63
C ARG A 139 19.41 -21.70 3.50
N GLU A 140 20.53 -21.15 3.05
CA GLU A 140 21.18 -19.99 3.64
C GLU A 140 20.93 -18.77 2.74
N PHE A 141 20.38 -17.69 3.31
CA PHE A 141 20.26 -16.41 2.63
C PHE A 141 21.38 -15.49 3.12
N SER A 142 22.16 -14.94 2.19
CA SER A 142 23.26 -14.03 2.50
C SER A 142 23.31 -12.86 1.52
N GLY A 143 23.43 -11.62 2.06
CA GLY A 143 23.52 -10.41 1.25
C GLY A 143 22.72 -9.24 1.79
N LYS A 144 22.23 -8.36 0.91
CA LYS A 144 21.51 -7.13 1.27
C LYS A 144 20.23 -6.98 0.45
N LYS A 145 19.23 -6.37 1.06
CA LYS A 145 17.99 -5.92 0.42
C LYS A 145 17.75 -4.46 0.71
N SER A 146 17.15 -3.74 -0.23
CA SER A 146 16.67 -2.37 -0.07
C SER A 146 15.15 -2.32 -0.20
N PHE A 147 14.56 -1.23 0.24
CA PHE A 147 13.11 -1.01 0.24
C PHE A 147 12.35 -2.05 1.08
N CYS A 148 12.87 -2.34 2.28
CA CYS A 148 12.29 -3.31 3.21
C CYS A 148 11.14 -2.71 4.02
N SER A 149 10.05 -2.33 3.33
CA SER A 149 8.92 -1.62 3.92
C SER A 149 8.29 -2.34 5.10
N GLY A 150 8.12 -1.61 6.20
CA GLY A 150 7.50 -2.12 7.43
C GLY A 150 8.32 -3.19 8.16
N ALA A 151 9.59 -3.42 7.78
CA ALA A 151 10.40 -4.49 8.34
C ALA A 151 10.83 -4.22 9.80
N SER A 152 11.16 -2.97 10.15
CA SER A 152 11.82 -2.62 11.43
C SER A 152 11.00 -2.97 12.67
N ASP A 153 9.67 -2.95 12.60
CA ASP A 153 8.77 -3.29 13.71
C ASP A 153 7.81 -4.43 13.30
N SER A 154 8.34 -5.47 12.67
CA SER A 154 7.56 -6.64 12.25
C SER A 154 7.95 -7.90 13.02
N GLN A 155 7.04 -8.86 13.08
CA GLN A 155 7.27 -10.20 13.61
C GLN A 155 7.70 -11.19 12.52
N MET A 156 7.22 -10.96 11.29
CA MET A 156 7.50 -11.79 10.12
C MET A 156 7.96 -10.95 8.95
N LEU A 157 8.86 -11.50 8.14
CA LEU A 157 9.32 -10.93 6.88
C LEU A 157 9.00 -11.87 5.72
N ILE A 158 8.53 -11.30 4.61
CA ILE A 158 8.64 -11.96 3.32
C ILE A 158 9.97 -11.54 2.70
N ALA A 159 10.93 -12.44 2.66
CA ALA A 159 12.26 -12.21 2.12
C ALA A 159 12.47 -12.93 0.79
N SER A 160 13.34 -12.38 -0.07
CA SER A 160 13.72 -13.05 -1.32
C SER A 160 15.23 -13.09 -1.51
N ALA A 161 15.70 -14.17 -2.13
CA ALA A 161 17.09 -14.35 -2.51
C ALA A 161 17.20 -15.07 -3.87
N VAL A 162 18.31 -14.91 -4.56
CA VAL A 162 18.57 -15.51 -5.88
C VAL A 162 19.36 -16.79 -5.72
N ASP A 163 18.86 -17.87 -6.30
CA ASP A 163 19.58 -19.13 -6.40
C ASP A 163 20.37 -19.15 -7.71
N GLU A 164 21.67 -18.81 -7.63
CA GLU A 164 22.56 -18.81 -8.79
C GLU A 164 22.79 -20.22 -9.33
N SER A 165 22.75 -21.25 -8.47
CA SER A 165 22.91 -22.65 -8.86
C SER A 165 21.74 -23.18 -9.69
N ALA A 166 20.56 -22.58 -9.52
CA ALA A 166 19.34 -22.86 -10.28
C ALA A 166 19.07 -21.82 -11.38
N GLY A 167 20.13 -21.27 -11.98
CA GLY A 167 20.02 -20.33 -13.12
C GLY A 167 19.46 -18.96 -12.76
N GLY A 168 19.64 -18.50 -11.51
CA GLY A 168 19.16 -17.20 -11.06
C GLY A 168 17.69 -17.21 -10.64
N LYS A 169 17.13 -18.36 -10.28
CA LYS A 169 15.76 -18.49 -9.79
C LYS A 169 15.57 -17.70 -8.48
N LEU A 170 14.52 -16.88 -8.43
CA LEU A 170 14.15 -16.18 -7.23
C LEU A 170 13.45 -17.13 -6.24
N LEU A 171 14.01 -17.30 -5.05
CA LEU A 171 13.36 -17.96 -3.92
C LEU A 171 12.74 -16.92 -3.00
N ILE A 172 11.55 -17.21 -2.51
CA ILE A 172 10.81 -16.37 -1.57
C ILE A 172 10.51 -17.18 -0.32
N ALA A 173 10.71 -16.59 0.85
CA ALA A 173 10.50 -17.23 2.13
C ALA A 173 9.73 -16.31 3.09
N ALA A 174 8.94 -16.93 3.99
CA ALA A 174 8.32 -16.28 5.13
C ALA A 174 9.12 -16.65 6.40
N ILE A 175 9.83 -15.69 6.99
CA ILE A 175 10.75 -15.92 8.10
C ILE A 175 10.51 -14.94 9.25
N PRO A 176 10.78 -15.32 10.51
CA PRO A 176 10.75 -14.38 11.64
C PRO A 176 11.75 -13.23 11.43
N SER A 177 11.32 -11.99 11.65
CA SER A 177 12.18 -10.81 11.51
C SER A 177 13.32 -10.75 12.51
N GLY A 178 13.14 -11.33 13.70
CA GLY A 178 14.16 -11.43 14.76
C GLY A 178 15.13 -12.60 14.61
N ARG A 179 15.16 -13.28 13.45
CA ARG A 179 16.07 -14.42 13.23
C ARG A 179 17.52 -13.98 13.25
N SER A 180 18.40 -14.78 13.88
CA SER A 180 19.85 -14.54 13.91
C SER A 180 20.41 -14.38 12.48
N GLY A 181 21.24 -13.36 12.31
CA GLY A 181 21.83 -12.98 11.02
C GLY A 181 21.02 -11.96 10.24
N ILE A 182 19.83 -11.54 10.69
CA ILE A 182 19.08 -10.44 10.09
C ILE A 182 19.39 -9.15 10.84
N THR A 183 19.83 -8.13 10.12
CA THR A 183 19.97 -6.76 10.62
C THR A 183 19.11 -5.83 9.77
N LEU A 184 18.17 -5.14 10.40
CA LEU A 184 17.33 -4.12 9.79
C LEU A 184 17.94 -2.74 10.09
N HIS A 185 18.12 -1.93 9.02
CA HIS A 185 18.79 -0.63 9.13
C HIS A 185 17.79 0.51 9.10
N ASP A 186 17.99 1.51 9.97
CA ASP A 186 17.22 2.77 9.97
C ASP A 186 17.90 3.78 9.02
N ASP A 187 17.92 3.46 7.72
CA ASP A 187 18.58 4.24 6.68
C ASP A 187 17.60 4.79 5.62
N TRP A 188 16.29 4.77 5.92
CA TRP A 188 15.26 5.32 5.04
C TRP A 188 15.15 6.84 5.19
N ASN A 189 15.58 7.60 4.17
CA ASN A 189 15.57 9.06 4.18
C ASN A 189 15.14 9.66 2.83
N ASN A 190 13.98 9.28 2.34
CA ASN A 190 13.43 9.81 1.10
C ASN A 190 12.66 11.11 1.33
N ILE A 191 12.41 11.87 0.22
CA ILE A 191 11.68 13.15 0.27
C ILE A 191 10.22 13.00 0.72
N GLY A 192 9.62 11.83 0.52
CA GLY A 192 8.26 11.47 0.92
C GLY A 192 8.20 10.05 1.43
N GLN A 193 7.03 9.61 1.90
CA GLN A 193 6.85 8.28 2.52
C GLN A 193 7.83 8.05 3.68
N ARG A 194 8.03 9.08 4.48
CA ARG A 194 9.15 9.18 5.42
C ARG A 194 9.09 8.22 6.59
N GLN A 195 7.92 7.62 6.85
CA GLN A 195 7.70 6.68 7.96
C GLN A 195 7.23 5.30 7.47
N THR A 196 7.69 4.83 6.31
CA THR A 196 7.36 3.49 5.79
C THR A 196 8.32 2.39 6.25
N ASP A 197 9.32 2.72 7.06
CA ASP A 197 10.38 1.76 7.45
C ASP A 197 10.96 1.01 6.24
N SER A 198 11.15 1.74 5.11
CA SER A 198 11.60 1.12 3.85
C SER A 198 13.13 1.10 3.72
N GLY A 199 13.84 1.05 4.83
CA GLY A 199 15.28 0.95 4.90
C GLY A 199 15.83 -0.33 4.29
N SER A 200 17.14 -0.55 4.48
CA SER A 200 17.81 -1.75 4.02
C SER A 200 17.82 -2.86 5.08
N ALA A 201 18.03 -4.09 4.63
CA ALA A 201 18.25 -5.26 5.48
C ALA A 201 19.53 -5.98 5.05
N THR A 202 20.31 -6.45 6.03
CA THR A 202 21.46 -7.32 5.81
C THR A 202 21.10 -8.73 6.29
N PHE A 203 21.43 -9.73 5.48
CA PHE A 203 21.29 -11.14 5.78
C PHE A 203 22.69 -11.74 5.85
N GLU A 204 23.10 -12.19 7.04
CA GLU A 204 24.40 -12.80 7.31
C GLU A 204 24.22 -14.29 7.63
N ARG A 205 24.33 -15.14 6.62
CA ARG A 205 24.15 -16.60 6.74
C ARG A 205 22.85 -16.97 7.44
N VAL A 206 21.76 -16.33 7.03
CA VAL A 206 20.44 -16.54 7.62
C VAL A 206 19.91 -17.92 7.20
N ARG A 207 19.66 -18.77 8.18
CA ARG A 207 19.08 -20.09 7.98
C ARG A 207 17.57 -19.95 7.63
N VAL A 208 17.17 -20.58 6.54
CA VAL A 208 15.78 -20.65 6.05
C VAL A 208 15.41 -22.11 5.92
N GLU A 209 14.39 -22.54 6.67
CA GLU A 209 13.91 -23.92 6.61
C GLU A 209 13.11 -24.16 5.33
N GLU A 210 13.06 -25.42 4.88
CA GLU A 210 12.30 -25.76 3.67
C GLU A 210 10.81 -25.46 3.83
N SER A 211 10.27 -25.62 5.05
CA SER A 211 8.88 -25.28 5.39
C SER A 211 8.56 -23.78 5.34
N GLU A 212 9.57 -22.92 5.26
CA GLU A 212 9.42 -21.46 5.17
C GLU A 212 9.48 -20.95 3.73
N LEU A 213 9.96 -21.79 2.80
CA LEU A 213 10.01 -21.46 1.37
C LEU A 213 8.62 -21.51 0.74
N LEU A 214 8.27 -20.50 -0.04
CA LEU A 214 6.98 -20.36 -0.71
C LEU A 214 7.10 -20.92 -2.14
N LEU A 215 7.02 -22.25 -2.28
CA LEU A 215 7.35 -22.96 -3.53
C LEU A 215 6.14 -23.59 -4.23
N ASP A 216 5.03 -23.75 -3.54
CA ASP A 216 3.89 -24.52 -4.05
C ASP A 216 2.55 -23.78 -3.74
N PRO A 217 1.94 -23.16 -4.76
CA PRO A 217 2.29 -23.20 -6.18
C PRO A 217 3.52 -22.38 -6.58
N GLY A 218 4.01 -21.51 -5.69
CA GLY A 218 5.15 -20.61 -5.93
C GLY A 218 4.77 -19.32 -6.69
N PRO A 219 5.71 -18.39 -6.78
CA PRO A 219 5.46 -17.08 -7.40
C PRO A 219 5.19 -17.21 -8.90
N LEU A 220 4.19 -16.45 -9.39
CA LEU A 220 3.80 -16.31 -10.80
C LEU A 220 3.48 -17.65 -11.52
N SER A 221 3.20 -18.72 -10.77
CA SER A 221 3.03 -20.08 -11.30
C SER A 221 1.63 -20.37 -11.83
N THR A 222 0.61 -19.68 -11.30
CA THR A 222 -0.80 -19.84 -11.67
C THR A 222 -1.46 -18.47 -11.84
N PRO A 223 -2.59 -18.35 -12.54
CA PRO A 223 -3.31 -17.08 -12.61
C PRO A 223 -3.67 -16.53 -11.23
N PHE A 224 -4.00 -17.39 -10.26
CA PHE A 224 -4.29 -16.99 -8.88
C PHE A 224 -3.03 -16.47 -8.18
N ALA A 225 -1.89 -17.14 -8.30
CA ALA A 225 -0.61 -16.65 -7.76
C ALA A 225 -0.20 -15.30 -8.39
N CYS A 226 -0.56 -15.08 -9.65
CA CYS A 226 -0.35 -13.80 -10.35
C CYS A 226 -1.25 -12.65 -9.86
N LEU A 227 -2.13 -12.86 -8.87
CA LEU A 227 -2.85 -11.76 -8.21
C LEU A 227 -1.95 -10.96 -7.26
N ARG A 228 -0.85 -11.54 -6.76
CA ARG A 228 0.04 -10.82 -5.80
C ARG A 228 0.51 -9.46 -6.31
N PRO A 229 1.10 -9.32 -7.52
CA PRO A 229 1.47 -8.01 -8.05
C PRO A 229 0.26 -7.10 -8.27
N LEU A 230 -0.90 -7.61 -8.67
CA LEU A 230 -2.11 -6.83 -8.87
C LEU A 230 -2.65 -6.24 -7.56
N ILE A 231 -2.61 -7.01 -6.47
CA ILE A 231 -2.96 -6.51 -5.12
C ILE A 231 -2.01 -5.38 -4.72
N ALA A 232 -0.69 -5.53 -4.96
CA ALA A 232 0.27 -4.46 -4.68
C ALA A 232 -0.04 -3.19 -5.48
N GLN A 233 -0.30 -3.32 -6.78
CA GLN A 233 -0.63 -2.20 -7.67
C GLN A 233 -1.93 -1.49 -7.23
N LEU A 234 -2.94 -2.25 -6.83
CA LEU A 234 -4.22 -1.68 -6.39
C LEU A 234 -4.10 -1.04 -4.99
N THR A 235 -3.26 -1.60 -4.10
CA THR A 235 -2.92 -0.97 -2.82
C THR A 235 -2.32 0.42 -3.04
N PHE A 236 -1.33 0.56 -3.93
CA PHE A 236 -0.78 1.85 -4.30
C PHE A 236 -1.84 2.78 -4.90
N THR A 237 -2.71 2.26 -5.75
CA THR A 237 -3.76 3.06 -6.41
C THR A 237 -4.75 3.64 -5.38
N HIS A 238 -5.15 2.86 -4.37
CA HIS A 238 -5.96 3.36 -3.26
C HIS A 238 -5.22 4.42 -2.41
N MET A 239 -3.92 4.23 -2.19
CA MET A 239 -3.09 5.24 -1.53
C MET A 239 -3.03 6.54 -2.34
N PHE A 240 -2.84 6.46 -3.67
CA PHE A 240 -2.79 7.65 -4.53
C PHE A 240 -4.09 8.44 -4.48
N LEU A 241 -5.22 7.74 -4.56
CA LEU A 241 -6.53 8.37 -4.40
C LEU A 241 -6.69 8.99 -3.01
N GLY A 242 -6.33 8.26 -1.94
CA GLY A 242 -6.42 8.76 -0.57
C GLY A 242 -5.54 10.01 -0.35
N ILE A 243 -4.31 10.03 -0.86
CA ILE A 243 -3.43 11.21 -0.80
C ILE A 243 -4.07 12.42 -1.53
N ALA A 244 -4.63 12.19 -2.72
CA ALA A 244 -5.28 13.25 -3.48
C ALA A 244 -6.54 13.79 -2.78
N GLU A 245 -7.34 12.92 -2.15
CA GLU A 245 -8.50 13.31 -1.34
C GLU A 245 -8.08 14.08 -0.08
N GLY A 246 -7.03 13.63 0.59
CA GLY A 246 -6.47 14.34 1.74
C GLY A 246 -5.94 15.72 1.37
N ALA A 247 -5.22 15.82 0.25
CA ALA A 247 -4.74 17.09 -0.30
C ALA A 247 -5.89 18.05 -0.61
N PHE A 248 -6.93 17.55 -1.28
CA PHE A 248 -8.13 18.33 -1.60
C PHE A 248 -8.84 18.84 -0.34
N GLU A 249 -9.08 17.98 0.64
CA GLU A 249 -9.81 18.38 1.84
C GLU A 249 -9.01 19.37 2.70
N GLU A 250 -7.71 19.16 2.86
CA GLU A 250 -6.87 20.07 3.63
C GLU A 250 -6.74 21.43 2.92
N ALA A 251 -6.60 21.44 1.58
CA ALA A 251 -6.63 22.66 0.80
C ALA A 251 -7.98 23.37 0.93
N ARG A 252 -9.09 22.63 0.93
CA ARG A 252 -10.45 23.19 1.13
C ARG A 252 -10.61 23.85 2.49
N GLN A 253 -10.17 23.18 3.55
CA GLN A 253 -10.21 23.74 4.91
C GLN A 253 -9.38 25.02 4.99
N TYR A 254 -8.15 25.02 4.45
CA TYR A 254 -7.28 26.18 4.42
C TYR A 254 -7.89 27.33 3.59
N THR A 255 -8.45 27.04 2.43
CA THR A 255 -9.10 28.04 1.58
C THR A 255 -10.26 28.72 2.29
N LEU A 256 -11.05 27.94 3.05
CA LEU A 256 -12.23 28.46 3.75
C LEU A 256 -11.89 29.33 4.96
N SER A 257 -10.74 29.10 5.62
CA SER A 257 -10.37 29.78 6.86
C SER A 257 -9.30 30.86 6.68
N GLU A 258 -8.28 30.62 5.82
CA GLU A 258 -7.03 31.37 5.80
C GLU A 258 -6.77 32.11 4.49
N THR A 259 -7.33 31.65 3.35
CA THR A 259 -7.03 32.22 2.04
C THR A 259 -7.64 33.61 1.90
N ARG A 260 -6.82 34.58 1.49
CA ARG A 260 -7.26 35.94 1.20
C ARG A 260 -7.64 36.10 -0.27
N LEU A 261 -8.75 36.80 -0.49
CA LEU A 261 -9.16 37.18 -1.84
C LEU A 261 -8.07 38.01 -2.54
N TRP A 262 -7.82 37.73 -3.80
CA TRP A 262 -6.89 38.52 -4.61
C TRP A 262 -7.44 39.96 -4.81
N HIS A 263 -6.59 40.96 -4.65
CA HIS A 263 -7.01 42.39 -4.64
C HIS A 263 -7.71 42.87 -5.92
N LYS A 264 -7.58 42.13 -7.03
CA LYS A 264 -8.25 42.44 -8.31
C LYS A 264 -9.52 41.60 -8.53
N SER A 265 -9.87 40.73 -7.63
CA SER A 265 -11.10 39.93 -7.72
C SER A 265 -12.32 40.84 -7.50
N ALA A 266 -13.35 40.67 -8.30
CA ALA A 266 -14.64 41.33 -8.11
C ALA A 266 -15.54 40.59 -7.13
N ALA A 267 -15.14 39.41 -6.64
CA ALA A 267 -15.88 38.62 -5.67
C ALA A 267 -15.89 39.28 -4.28
N ARG A 268 -16.85 38.95 -3.43
CA ARG A 268 -16.93 39.48 -2.05
C ARG A 268 -16.02 38.72 -1.09
N ASN A 269 -15.80 37.46 -1.37
CA ASN A 269 -14.96 36.56 -0.58
C ASN A 269 -14.40 35.44 -1.46
N VAL A 270 -13.45 34.65 -0.93
CA VAL A 270 -12.76 33.58 -1.67
C VAL A 270 -13.71 32.48 -2.17
N ARG A 271 -14.84 32.26 -1.50
CA ARG A 271 -15.82 31.23 -1.87
C ARG A 271 -16.64 31.58 -3.11
N GLU A 272 -16.63 32.86 -3.52
CA GLU A 272 -17.33 33.40 -4.67
C GLU A 272 -16.36 33.72 -5.81
N ASP A 273 -15.05 33.54 -5.60
CA ASP A 273 -14.05 33.81 -6.61
C ASP A 273 -14.16 32.77 -7.77
N PRO A 274 -14.40 33.22 -9.00
CA PRO A 274 -14.66 32.33 -10.12
C PRO A 274 -13.48 31.40 -10.46
N TYR A 275 -12.26 31.85 -10.22
CA TYR A 275 -11.07 31.03 -10.49
C TYR A 275 -10.87 29.96 -9.41
N VAL A 276 -11.07 30.29 -8.15
CA VAL A 276 -11.02 29.32 -7.03
C VAL A 276 -12.10 28.25 -7.24
N LEU A 277 -13.33 28.66 -7.60
CA LEU A 277 -14.41 27.73 -7.88
C LEU A 277 -14.11 26.83 -9.09
N ALA A 278 -13.50 27.36 -10.14
CA ALA A 278 -13.11 26.59 -11.31
C ALA A 278 -12.08 25.50 -10.95
N HIS A 279 -11.02 25.84 -10.17
CA HIS A 279 -10.03 24.87 -9.72
C HIS A 279 -10.65 23.75 -8.86
N TYR A 280 -11.52 24.09 -7.90
CA TYR A 280 -12.22 23.06 -7.11
C TYR A 280 -13.14 22.19 -7.97
N GLY A 281 -13.76 22.76 -9.00
CA GLY A 281 -14.56 22.00 -9.97
C GLY A 281 -13.72 20.98 -10.75
N GLU A 282 -12.55 21.38 -11.23
CA GLU A 282 -11.59 20.48 -11.90
C GLU A 282 -11.10 19.37 -10.96
N PHE A 283 -10.69 19.71 -9.73
CA PHE A 283 -10.25 18.72 -8.75
C PHE A 283 -11.35 17.71 -8.42
N TRP A 284 -12.59 18.19 -8.27
CA TRP A 284 -13.74 17.34 -8.00
C TRP A 284 -14.00 16.33 -9.13
N VAL A 285 -14.04 16.79 -10.37
CA VAL A 285 -14.23 15.92 -11.55
C VAL A 285 -13.13 14.87 -11.65
N ALA A 286 -11.86 15.27 -11.40
CA ALA A 286 -10.74 14.36 -11.41
C ALA A 286 -10.88 13.28 -10.31
N LEU A 287 -11.21 13.67 -9.07
CA LEU A 287 -11.41 12.74 -7.96
C LEU A 287 -12.56 11.76 -8.21
N GLU A 288 -13.71 12.22 -8.74
CA GLU A 288 -14.83 11.35 -9.08
C GLU A 288 -14.44 10.32 -10.14
N GLY A 289 -13.72 10.75 -11.18
CA GLY A 289 -13.21 9.82 -12.21
C GLY A 289 -12.27 8.76 -11.63
N ILE A 290 -11.34 9.15 -10.75
CA ILE A 290 -10.43 8.19 -10.10
C ILE A 290 -11.20 7.23 -9.19
N ARG A 291 -12.16 7.71 -8.39
CA ARG A 291 -12.97 6.88 -7.49
C ARG A 291 -13.66 5.76 -8.22
N LEU A 292 -14.37 6.07 -9.30
CA LEU A 292 -15.09 5.08 -10.10
C LEU A 292 -14.17 4.01 -10.67
N LEU A 293 -12.98 4.39 -11.17
CA LEU A 293 -12.00 3.45 -11.70
C LEU A 293 -11.42 2.55 -10.60
N VAL A 294 -11.11 3.12 -9.44
CA VAL A 294 -10.53 2.41 -8.28
C VAL A 294 -11.54 1.44 -7.69
N GLU A 295 -12.79 1.86 -7.50
CA GLU A 295 -13.86 1.01 -6.98
C GLU A 295 -14.19 -0.15 -7.92
N ARG A 296 -14.26 0.10 -9.24
CA ARG A 296 -14.40 -0.95 -10.24
C ARG A 296 -13.26 -1.97 -10.18
N ALA A 297 -12.01 -1.50 -10.08
CA ALA A 297 -10.85 -2.38 -10.02
C ALA A 297 -10.83 -3.23 -8.72
N ALA A 298 -11.28 -2.65 -7.60
CA ALA A 298 -11.39 -3.37 -6.33
C ALA A 298 -12.48 -4.46 -6.37
N ALA A 299 -13.64 -4.16 -6.94
CA ALA A 299 -14.69 -5.16 -7.12
C ALA A 299 -14.24 -6.34 -8.01
N LEU A 300 -13.57 -6.06 -9.12
CA LEU A 300 -13.00 -7.10 -9.98
C LEU A 300 -11.92 -7.94 -9.25
N LEU A 301 -11.14 -7.33 -8.34
CA LEU A 301 -10.21 -8.08 -7.52
C LEU A 301 -10.92 -9.01 -6.54
N ASP A 302 -12.03 -8.58 -5.92
CA ASP A 302 -12.83 -9.44 -5.04
C ASP A 302 -13.40 -10.65 -5.81
N GLU A 303 -13.92 -10.44 -7.01
CA GLU A 303 -14.40 -11.50 -7.90
C GLU A 303 -13.28 -12.49 -8.24
N ALA A 304 -12.11 -12.00 -8.68
CA ALA A 304 -10.97 -12.84 -9.01
C ALA A 304 -10.43 -13.60 -7.78
N TRP A 305 -10.40 -12.96 -6.61
CA TRP A 305 -9.98 -13.61 -5.37
C TRP A 305 -10.93 -14.73 -4.93
N ALA A 306 -12.24 -14.55 -5.12
CA ALA A 306 -13.26 -15.53 -4.79
C ALA A 306 -13.18 -16.79 -5.68
N GLN A 307 -12.72 -16.65 -6.92
CA GLN A 307 -12.52 -17.80 -7.83
C GLN A 307 -11.36 -18.69 -7.39
N GLY A 308 -10.37 -18.15 -6.67
CA GLY A 308 -9.22 -18.92 -6.19
C GLY A 308 -8.49 -19.65 -7.33
N PRO A 309 -8.20 -20.97 -7.17
CA PRO A 309 -7.50 -21.75 -8.19
C PRO A 309 -8.23 -21.87 -9.55
N ASN A 310 -9.51 -21.54 -9.61
CA ASN A 310 -10.29 -21.58 -10.85
C ASN A 310 -10.16 -20.31 -11.70
N LEU A 311 -9.47 -19.29 -11.21
CA LEU A 311 -9.21 -18.05 -11.94
C LEU A 311 -8.48 -18.35 -13.24
N THR A 312 -8.99 -17.86 -14.36
CA THR A 312 -8.36 -18.02 -15.68
C THR A 312 -7.32 -16.92 -15.94
N ALA A 313 -6.41 -17.19 -16.88
CA ALA A 313 -5.42 -16.20 -17.32
C ALA A 313 -6.08 -14.97 -17.98
N GLU A 314 -7.18 -15.17 -18.69
CA GLU A 314 -7.96 -14.12 -19.33
C GLU A 314 -8.61 -13.18 -18.30
N GLU A 315 -9.31 -13.71 -17.29
CA GLU A 315 -9.92 -12.92 -16.21
C GLU A 315 -8.86 -12.15 -15.42
N ARG A 316 -7.72 -12.80 -15.11
CA ARG A 316 -6.57 -12.12 -14.51
C ARG A 316 -6.05 -10.99 -15.39
N GLY A 317 -6.00 -11.18 -16.71
CA GLY A 317 -5.55 -10.17 -17.67
C GLY A 317 -6.49 -8.95 -17.71
N HIS A 318 -7.80 -9.17 -17.71
CA HIS A 318 -8.79 -8.09 -17.63
C HIS A 318 -8.70 -7.32 -16.32
N LEU A 319 -8.51 -8.00 -15.19
CA LEU A 319 -8.26 -7.35 -13.91
C LEU A 319 -6.99 -6.50 -13.96
N ALA A 320 -5.90 -6.99 -14.55
CA ALA A 320 -4.66 -6.23 -14.70
C ALA A 320 -4.86 -4.94 -15.50
N THR A 321 -5.62 -5.01 -16.59
CA THR A 321 -6.00 -3.83 -17.41
C THR A 321 -6.80 -2.81 -16.61
N ALA A 322 -7.79 -3.26 -15.82
CA ALA A 322 -8.59 -2.38 -14.97
C ALA A 322 -7.74 -1.67 -13.89
N ILE A 323 -6.85 -2.41 -13.22
CA ILE A 323 -5.95 -1.87 -12.20
C ILE A 323 -4.94 -0.90 -12.82
N ALA A 324 -4.34 -1.23 -13.97
CA ALA A 324 -3.42 -0.34 -14.68
C ALA A 324 -4.11 0.97 -15.06
N THR A 325 -5.36 0.91 -15.55
CA THR A 325 -6.17 2.09 -15.90
C THR A 325 -6.38 2.99 -14.68
N ALA A 326 -6.82 2.41 -13.55
CA ALA A 326 -7.04 3.14 -12.31
C ALA A 326 -5.72 3.75 -11.78
N LYS A 327 -4.61 3.00 -11.83
CA LYS A 327 -3.29 3.47 -11.38
C LYS A 327 -2.78 4.65 -12.21
N VAL A 328 -2.91 4.60 -13.54
CA VAL A 328 -2.50 5.70 -14.43
C VAL A 328 -3.31 6.96 -14.12
N ALA A 329 -4.62 6.84 -13.99
CA ALA A 329 -5.51 7.95 -13.66
C ALA A 329 -5.15 8.56 -12.29
N ALA A 330 -5.05 7.73 -11.26
CA ALA A 330 -4.75 8.16 -9.89
C ALA A 330 -3.36 8.81 -9.78
N SER A 331 -2.35 8.27 -10.49
CA SER A 331 -1.00 8.84 -10.50
C SER A 331 -0.96 10.23 -11.13
N ARG A 332 -1.53 10.39 -12.32
CA ARG A 332 -1.47 11.66 -13.06
C ARG A 332 -2.31 12.74 -12.42
N GLN A 333 -3.58 12.44 -12.19
CA GLN A 333 -4.51 13.42 -11.64
C GLN A 333 -4.25 13.70 -10.16
N GLY A 334 -3.80 12.69 -9.38
CA GLY A 334 -3.40 12.91 -8.00
C GLY A 334 -2.19 13.84 -7.88
N LEU A 335 -1.15 13.67 -8.71
CA LEU A 335 0.00 14.58 -8.74
C LEU A 335 -0.41 16.00 -9.18
N ASP A 336 -1.33 16.12 -10.13
CA ASP A 336 -1.87 17.41 -10.57
C ASP A 336 -2.57 18.13 -9.41
N ILE A 337 -3.49 17.46 -8.71
CA ILE A 337 -4.19 18.00 -7.54
C ILE A 337 -3.18 18.42 -6.46
N CYS A 338 -2.25 17.53 -6.08
CA CYS A 338 -1.25 17.82 -5.05
C CYS A 338 -0.29 18.99 -5.42
N SER A 339 -0.05 19.22 -6.70
CA SER A 339 0.73 20.36 -7.19
C SER A 339 -0.08 21.65 -7.20
N ARG A 340 -1.32 21.57 -7.70
CA ARG A 340 -2.19 22.74 -7.93
C ARG A 340 -3.00 23.20 -6.72
N LEU A 341 -2.98 22.46 -5.60
CA LEU A 341 -3.66 22.88 -4.37
C LEU A 341 -3.17 24.29 -3.91
N PHE A 342 -1.92 24.66 -4.23
CA PHE A 342 -1.37 25.98 -3.90
C PHE A 342 -2.00 27.14 -4.70
N GLU A 343 -2.62 26.85 -5.84
CA GLU A 343 -3.37 27.84 -6.63
C GLU A 343 -4.63 28.32 -5.89
N VAL A 344 -5.22 27.50 -5.05
CA VAL A 344 -6.41 27.84 -4.25
C VAL A 344 -6.09 28.25 -2.81
N THR A 345 -4.95 27.82 -2.27
CA THR A 345 -4.53 28.15 -0.90
C THR A 345 -3.62 29.41 -0.84
N GLY A 346 -2.93 29.73 -1.95
CA GLY A 346 -2.09 30.92 -2.09
C GLY A 346 -0.73 30.84 -1.40
N ALA A 347 0.09 31.87 -1.58
CA ALA A 347 1.51 31.85 -1.19
C ALA A 347 1.77 31.56 0.30
N ARG A 348 0.90 32.00 1.22
CA ARG A 348 1.10 31.75 2.65
C ARG A 348 1.01 30.29 3.05
N SER A 349 0.30 29.48 2.27
CA SER A 349 0.20 28.02 2.49
C SER A 349 1.51 27.28 2.21
N THR A 350 2.49 27.91 1.59
CA THR A 350 3.84 27.37 1.37
C THR A 350 4.74 27.42 2.61
N HIS A 351 4.22 27.93 3.74
CA HIS A 351 5.00 27.99 4.98
C HIS A 351 5.37 26.58 5.46
N ALA A 352 6.65 26.39 5.79
CA ALA A 352 7.20 25.06 6.11
C ALA A 352 6.47 24.34 7.25
N SER A 353 5.90 25.06 8.24
CA SER A 353 5.16 24.46 9.35
C SER A 353 3.85 23.80 8.93
N LEU A 354 3.29 24.13 7.77
CA LEU A 354 2.05 23.54 7.27
C LEU A 354 2.31 22.22 6.52
N ARG A 355 3.50 22.10 5.92
CA ARG A 355 3.92 20.92 5.15
C ARG A 355 2.85 20.40 4.17
N LEU A 356 2.09 21.29 3.54
CA LEU A 356 1.10 20.92 2.52
C LEU A 356 1.73 20.22 1.32
N ASP A 357 3.01 20.49 1.07
CA ASP A 357 3.85 19.81 0.08
C ASP A 357 4.04 18.31 0.36
N ARG A 358 3.77 17.84 1.61
CA ARG A 358 3.91 16.44 1.96
C ARG A 358 3.02 15.54 1.11
N HIS A 359 1.84 15.99 0.70
CA HIS A 359 0.95 15.25 -0.19
C HIS A 359 1.62 14.97 -1.54
N TRP A 360 2.20 16.00 -2.16
CA TRP A 360 2.94 15.85 -3.41
C TRP A 360 4.19 14.98 -3.22
N ARG A 361 5.00 15.22 -2.18
CA ARG A 361 6.22 14.46 -1.91
C ARG A 361 5.93 12.99 -1.69
N ASN A 362 4.90 12.67 -0.91
CA ASN A 362 4.47 11.30 -0.63
C ASN A 362 3.99 10.61 -1.89
N LEU A 363 3.11 11.25 -2.65
CA LEU A 363 2.58 10.70 -3.90
C LEU A 363 3.70 10.53 -4.94
N ARG A 364 4.55 11.54 -5.10
CA ARG A 364 5.66 11.48 -6.05
C ARG A 364 6.64 10.37 -5.75
N THR A 365 7.02 10.19 -4.48
CA THR A 365 7.88 9.08 -4.05
C THR A 365 7.26 7.74 -4.44
N GLN A 366 5.98 7.57 -4.17
CA GLN A 366 5.30 6.30 -4.38
C GLN A 366 5.04 5.98 -5.86
N THR A 367 4.79 7.00 -6.71
CA THR A 367 4.59 6.82 -8.16
C THR A 367 5.86 6.42 -8.90
N LEU A 368 7.02 6.44 -8.24
CA LEU A 368 8.29 5.97 -8.77
C LEU A 368 8.61 4.50 -8.45
N HIS A 369 7.70 3.80 -7.75
CA HIS A 369 7.85 2.37 -7.46
C HIS A 369 8.04 1.54 -8.74
N ASP A 370 7.29 1.84 -9.78
CA ASP A 370 7.44 1.30 -11.13
C ASP A 370 7.06 2.38 -12.16
N PRO A 371 7.78 2.47 -13.30
CA PRO A 371 7.54 3.53 -14.27
C PRO A 371 6.15 3.43 -14.90
N LEU A 372 5.42 4.54 -14.87
CA LEU A 372 4.05 4.63 -15.38
C LEU A 372 3.96 4.39 -16.90
N ASP A 373 5.05 4.66 -17.62
CA ASP A 373 5.13 4.51 -19.07
C ASP A 373 4.92 3.06 -19.51
N TYR A 374 5.38 2.08 -18.72
CA TYR A 374 5.13 0.67 -19.02
C TYR A 374 3.66 0.28 -18.83
N LYS A 375 2.95 0.90 -17.87
CA LYS A 375 1.49 0.70 -17.73
C LYS A 375 0.72 1.32 -18.89
N LEU A 376 1.16 2.47 -19.37
CA LEU A 376 0.60 3.10 -20.57
C LEU A 376 0.85 2.26 -21.82
N HIS A 377 2.03 1.65 -21.95
CA HIS A 377 2.33 0.74 -23.04
C HIS A 377 1.39 -0.49 -23.01
N GLU A 378 1.26 -1.17 -21.85
CA GLU A 378 0.33 -2.29 -21.66
C GLU A 378 -1.11 -1.90 -22.03
N LEU A 379 -1.58 -0.73 -21.57
CA LEU A 379 -2.92 -0.23 -21.88
C LEU A 379 -3.10 0.15 -23.35
N GLY A 380 -2.06 0.69 -23.99
CA GLY A 380 -2.05 1.00 -25.42
C GLY A 380 -2.14 -0.25 -26.27
N ASP A 381 -1.40 -1.30 -25.91
CA ASP A 381 -1.43 -2.60 -26.59
C ASP A 381 -2.81 -3.29 -26.43
N TRP A 382 -3.36 -3.25 -25.21
CA TRP A 382 -4.74 -3.69 -25.00
C TRP A 382 -5.76 -2.92 -25.83
N ALA A 383 -5.70 -1.59 -25.81
CA ALA A 383 -6.69 -0.77 -26.50
C ALA A 383 -6.65 -0.93 -28.04
N LEU A 384 -5.45 -1.10 -28.60
CA LEU A 384 -5.24 -1.20 -30.04
C LEU A 384 -5.33 -2.66 -30.54
N ASN A 385 -4.65 -3.58 -29.85
CA ASN A 385 -4.43 -4.94 -30.31
C ASN A 385 -5.21 -5.99 -29.50
N GLN A 386 -5.91 -5.61 -28.43
CA GLN A 386 -6.60 -6.49 -27.48
C GLN A 386 -5.65 -7.47 -26.79
N ALA A 387 -4.34 -7.13 -26.70
CA ALA A 387 -3.34 -7.93 -26.02
C ALA A 387 -3.41 -7.74 -24.48
N LEU A 388 -3.66 -8.81 -23.75
CA LEU A 388 -3.72 -8.77 -22.29
C LEU A 388 -2.32 -8.66 -21.70
N PRO A 389 -2.14 -7.91 -20.58
CA PRO A 389 -0.86 -7.79 -19.90
C PRO A 389 -0.28 -9.15 -19.45
N VAL A 390 0.98 -9.39 -19.79
CA VAL A 390 1.70 -10.60 -19.37
C VAL A 390 2.06 -10.49 -17.88
N PRO A 391 1.82 -11.54 -17.07
CA PRO A 391 2.16 -11.55 -15.66
C PRO A 391 3.65 -11.34 -15.40
N THR A 392 3.97 -10.38 -14.53
CA THR A 392 5.31 -10.12 -13.99
C THR A 392 5.17 -9.80 -12.50
N PHE A 393 6.29 -9.55 -11.80
CA PHE A 393 6.20 -9.04 -10.41
C PHE A 393 5.63 -7.61 -10.28
N TYR A 394 5.38 -6.93 -11.40
CA TYR A 394 4.86 -5.55 -11.49
C TYR A 394 3.59 -5.43 -12.34
N SER A 395 3.12 -6.53 -12.94
CA SER A 395 1.94 -6.52 -13.82
C SER A 395 1.09 -7.77 -13.66
#